data_c230d3a8cd2858952719a60d6ce7f74a
#
_entry.id   c230d3a8cd2858952719a60d6ce7f74a
#
_cell.length_a   1.000
_cell.length_b   1.000
_cell.length_c   1.000
_cell.angle_alpha   90.00
_cell.angle_beta   90.00
_cell.angle_gamma   90.00
#
_symmetry.space_group_name_H-M   'P 1'
#
loop_
_entity.id
_entity.type
_entity.pdbx_description
1 polymer ?
#
loop_
_entity_poly.entity_id
_entity_poly.type
_entity_poly.pdbx_seq_one_letter_code
_entity_poly.pdbx_strand_id
1 'polypeptide(L)'
;RISGLSHGTDVWLGNAQTLIESGIVTLKEAICCRDDIMVYLMQKGLPPDKAFKIMEAVRKGKVAKGKEPKWKDEYIPLMQEHDIPDWYVKSCEKIKYMFPKAHAAAYVTNAFRIAWFKVHIPLAYYAAYYSIRAKAFDAEVMINGKEKVKNKMKEIEMMGNNATPKDKDMYDDLEIVLEMYERGFRFLPVDLYKSHATKFKVEGEALRPPLNSIAGLGTVAAEGIQRAREKGGEFMSIDDLKIRAKVGDSVTELLKQFRCLEGMSQSNQMSLFG
;
A
#
# COMPACT_ATOMS: atom_id res chain seq x y z
N ARG A 1 12.23 11.27 11.21
CA ARG A 1 12.86 12.30 10.36
C ARG A 1 12.60 12.02 8.88
N ILE A 2 12.92 10.83 8.36
CA ILE A 2 12.69 10.44 6.95
C ILE A 2 11.23 10.67 6.54
N SER A 3 10.26 10.27 7.35
CA SER A 3 8.83 10.52 7.09
C SER A 3 8.51 12.02 6.95
N GLY A 4 9.11 12.88 7.80
CA GLY A 4 8.94 14.33 7.68
C GLY A 4 9.52 14.90 6.39
N LEU A 5 10.70 14.43 5.98
CA LEU A 5 11.36 14.82 4.74
C LEU A 5 10.58 14.43 3.48
N SER A 6 9.97 13.23 3.49
CA SER A 6 9.26 12.68 2.32
C SER A 6 7.85 13.23 2.12
N HIS A 7 7.20 13.75 3.17
CA HIS A 7 5.80 14.19 3.10
C HIS A 7 5.64 15.70 2.87
N GLY A 8 6.68 16.50 3.12
CA GLY A 8 6.64 17.94 2.88
C GLY A 8 6.88 18.33 1.42
N THR A 9 6.53 19.57 1.05
CA THR A 9 6.83 20.11 -0.28
C THR A 9 8.09 20.95 -0.21
N ASP A 10 9.10 20.61 -1.05
CA ASP A 10 10.43 21.22 -1.11
C ASP A 10 11.18 21.19 0.24
N VAL A 11 10.96 20.13 1.01
CA VAL A 11 11.71 19.84 2.24
C VAL A 11 12.92 18.98 1.93
N TRP A 12 12.80 17.97 1.03
CA TRP A 12 13.86 17.07 0.65
C TRP A 12 14.60 17.52 -0.63
N LEU A 13 13.93 17.46 -1.78
CA LEU A 13 14.55 17.75 -3.08
C LEU A 13 15.08 19.19 -3.16
N GLY A 14 16.35 19.32 -3.55
CA GLY A 14 17.01 20.61 -3.70
C GLY A 14 17.17 21.41 -2.38
N ASN A 15 16.86 20.81 -1.24
CA ASN A 15 16.94 21.42 0.09
C ASN A 15 17.74 20.52 1.05
N ALA A 16 17.10 19.75 1.92
CA ALA A 16 17.80 18.87 2.88
C ALA A 16 18.73 17.87 2.19
N GLN A 17 18.33 17.33 1.03
CA GLN A 17 19.16 16.44 0.21
C GLN A 17 20.50 17.11 -0.13
N THR A 18 20.47 18.29 -0.74
CA THR A 18 21.70 19.01 -1.16
C THR A 18 22.59 19.33 0.03
N LEU A 19 22.00 19.72 1.17
CA LEU A 19 22.75 20.04 2.39
C LEU A 19 23.46 18.82 2.98
N ILE A 20 22.82 17.65 2.92
CA ILE A 20 23.39 16.39 3.42
C ILE A 20 24.46 15.87 2.46
N GLU A 21 24.19 15.85 1.16
CA GLU A 21 25.12 15.38 0.12
C GLU A 21 26.39 16.24 0.07
N SER A 22 26.30 17.53 0.33
CA SER A 22 27.44 18.45 0.41
C SER A 22 28.18 18.42 1.78
N GLY A 23 27.72 17.62 2.73
CA GLY A 23 28.33 17.50 4.05
C GLY A 23 28.14 18.73 4.97
N ILE A 24 27.25 19.67 4.62
CA ILE A 24 26.96 20.85 5.43
C ILE A 24 26.20 20.46 6.69
N VAL A 25 25.29 19.48 6.59
CA VAL A 25 24.51 18.96 7.72
C VAL A 25 24.38 17.45 7.65
N THR A 26 24.13 16.85 8.81
CA THR A 26 23.71 15.44 8.92
C THR A 26 22.17 15.31 8.85
N LEU A 27 21.67 14.10 8.70
CA LEU A 27 20.23 13.81 8.79
C LEU A 27 19.64 14.26 10.16
N LYS A 28 20.45 14.30 11.23
CA LYS A 28 19.99 14.76 12.54
C LYS A 28 19.78 16.27 12.60
N GLU A 29 20.52 17.03 11.83
CA GLU A 29 20.52 18.51 11.83
C GLU A 29 19.58 19.10 10.81
N ALA A 30 19.33 18.40 9.69
CA ALA A 30 18.43 18.87 8.63
C ALA A 30 17.03 19.16 9.17
N ILE A 31 16.36 20.19 8.61
CA ILE A 31 14.97 20.53 8.92
C ILE A 31 14.05 19.48 8.32
N CYS A 32 13.35 18.69 9.15
CA CYS A 32 12.49 17.59 8.70
C CYS A 32 11.00 17.84 8.94
N CYS A 33 10.66 18.59 9.99
CA CYS A 33 9.28 18.90 10.35
C CYS A 33 9.20 20.31 10.95
N ARG A 34 7.97 20.86 11.03
CA ARG A 34 7.79 22.22 11.55
C ARG A 34 8.31 22.40 13.00
N ASP A 35 8.18 21.33 13.79
CA ASP A 35 8.61 21.37 15.19
C ASP A 35 10.13 21.49 15.31
N ASP A 36 10.90 20.98 14.35
CA ASP A 36 12.34 21.15 14.30
C ASP A 36 12.71 22.65 14.22
N ILE A 37 11.96 23.43 13.43
CA ILE A 37 12.20 24.87 13.30
C ILE A 37 11.97 25.57 14.64
N MET A 38 10.82 25.34 15.26
CA MET A 38 10.47 26.01 16.50
C MET A 38 11.46 25.66 17.62
N VAL A 39 11.73 24.36 17.80
CA VAL A 39 12.63 23.87 18.86
C VAL A 39 14.05 24.38 18.67
N TYR A 40 14.60 24.31 17.45
CA TYR A 40 15.94 24.79 17.17
C TYR A 40 16.10 26.29 17.44
N LEU A 41 15.16 27.12 16.98
CA LEU A 41 15.18 28.56 17.22
C LEU A 41 15.10 28.89 18.73
N MET A 42 14.26 28.19 19.47
CA MET A 42 14.16 28.35 20.92
C MET A 42 15.45 27.91 21.64
N GLN A 43 16.08 26.81 21.20
CA GLN A 43 17.36 26.36 21.75
C GLN A 43 18.50 27.34 21.50
N LYS A 44 18.40 28.12 20.42
CA LYS A 44 19.31 29.22 20.11
C LYS A 44 18.98 30.53 20.85
N GLY A 45 17.96 30.52 21.69
CA GLY A 45 17.59 31.65 22.55
C GLY A 45 16.55 32.59 21.97
N LEU A 46 15.95 32.31 20.80
CA LEU A 46 14.86 33.16 20.29
C LEU A 46 13.63 33.09 21.21
N PRO A 47 12.91 34.20 21.41
CA PRO A 47 11.66 34.20 22.16
C PRO A 47 10.65 33.19 21.57
N PRO A 48 9.93 32.42 22.41
CA PRO A 48 9.03 31.36 21.94
C PRO A 48 7.95 31.84 20.97
N ASP A 49 7.41 33.03 21.17
CA ASP A 49 6.40 33.63 20.28
C ASP A 49 6.97 33.95 18.89
N LYS A 50 8.23 34.40 18.81
CA LYS A 50 8.93 34.66 17.55
C LYS A 50 9.30 33.36 16.85
N ALA A 51 9.85 32.38 17.58
CA ALA A 51 10.14 31.06 17.05
C ALA A 51 8.88 30.39 16.47
N PHE A 52 7.74 30.50 17.14
CA PHE A 52 6.45 30.00 16.66
C PHE A 52 6.00 30.72 15.38
N LYS A 53 6.08 32.06 15.32
CA LYS A 53 5.67 32.84 14.14
C LYS A 53 6.53 32.51 12.92
N ILE A 54 7.85 32.40 13.10
CA ILE A 54 8.78 32.00 12.03
C ILE A 54 8.41 30.58 11.54
N MET A 55 8.26 29.63 12.45
CA MET A 55 7.85 28.27 12.10
C MET A 55 6.55 28.23 11.31
N GLU A 56 5.52 28.97 11.73
CA GLU A 56 4.23 29.04 11.06
C GLU A 56 4.32 29.68 9.65
N ALA A 57 5.15 30.68 9.48
CA ALA A 57 5.39 31.31 8.18
C ALA A 57 6.07 30.34 7.20
N VAL A 58 7.09 29.61 7.68
CA VAL A 58 7.83 28.63 6.88
C VAL A 58 6.92 27.45 6.51
N ARG A 59 6.27 26.81 7.50
CA ARG A 59 5.46 25.61 7.23
C ARG A 59 4.30 25.84 6.27
N LYS A 60 3.74 27.05 6.22
CA LYS A 60 2.66 27.45 5.29
C LYS A 60 3.19 27.90 3.93
N GLY A 61 4.50 27.89 3.75
CA GLY A 61 5.16 28.36 2.53
C GLY A 61 5.00 29.86 2.27
N LYS A 62 4.69 30.67 3.29
CA LYS A 62 4.59 32.14 3.13
C LYS A 62 5.95 32.73 2.78
N VAL A 63 7.01 32.23 3.40
CA VAL A 63 8.39 32.65 3.15
C VAL A 63 8.80 32.29 1.73
N ALA A 64 8.66 31.05 1.33
CA ALA A 64 9.02 30.58 -0.02
C ALA A 64 8.24 31.29 -1.15
N LYS A 65 7.03 31.77 -0.85
CA LYS A 65 6.18 32.53 -1.79
C LYS A 65 6.39 34.06 -1.73
N GLY A 66 7.32 34.54 -0.90
CA GLY A 66 7.54 35.99 -0.68
C GLY A 66 6.36 36.71 -0.03
N LYS A 67 5.50 36.00 0.70
CA LYS A 67 4.26 36.51 1.31
C LYS A 67 4.37 36.76 2.82
N GLU A 68 5.58 36.70 3.37
CA GLU A 68 5.86 37.05 4.77
C GLU A 68 6.61 38.37 4.84
N PRO A 69 5.92 39.49 5.12
CA PRO A 69 6.53 40.84 5.05
C PRO A 69 7.63 41.03 6.08
N LYS A 70 7.55 40.32 7.23
CA LYS A 70 8.52 40.44 8.31
C LYS A 70 9.78 39.60 8.09
N TRP A 71 9.84 38.81 7.02
CA TRP A 71 10.92 37.86 6.83
C TRP A 71 12.28 38.50 6.75
N LYS A 72 12.43 39.50 5.87
CA LYS A 72 13.70 40.17 5.62
C LYS A 72 14.07 41.20 6.69
N ASP A 73 13.08 41.94 7.17
CA ASP A 73 13.32 43.11 8.00
C ASP A 73 13.28 42.81 9.51
N GLU A 74 12.66 41.72 9.93
CA GLU A 74 12.54 41.34 11.35
C GLU A 74 13.14 39.97 11.63
N TYR A 75 12.75 38.92 10.86
CA TYR A 75 13.09 37.55 11.24
C TYR A 75 14.50 37.12 10.86
N ILE A 76 15.03 37.52 9.71
CA ILE A 76 16.44 37.26 9.34
C ILE A 76 17.39 37.95 10.31
N PRO A 77 17.28 39.28 10.58
CA PRO A 77 18.13 39.93 11.57
C PRO A 77 18.08 39.28 12.95
N LEU A 78 16.88 38.96 13.44
CA LEU A 78 16.72 38.29 14.72
C LEU A 78 17.40 36.90 14.75
N MET A 79 17.30 36.11 13.67
CA MET A 79 18.00 34.85 13.57
C MET A 79 19.53 35.03 13.55
N GLN A 80 20.03 36.05 12.88
CA GLN A 80 21.46 36.37 12.84
C GLN A 80 22.01 36.78 14.21
N GLU A 81 21.27 37.58 14.99
CA GLU A 81 21.60 37.94 16.38
C GLU A 81 21.77 36.72 17.31
N HIS A 82 21.10 35.61 16.96
CA HIS A 82 21.15 34.36 17.70
C HIS A 82 22.02 33.27 17.03
N ASP A 83 22.98 33.64 16.20
CA ASP A 83 23.91 32.74 15.52
C ASP A 83 23.23 31.59 14.76
N ILE A 84 22.10 31.90 14.10
CA ILE A 84 21.47 30.94 13.19
C ILE A 84 22.24 30.96 11.85
N PRO A 85 22.75 29.81 11.38
CA PRO A 85 23.59 29.79 10.20
C PRO A 85 22.79 30.05 8.91
N ASP A 86 23.45 30.66 7.93
CA ASP A 86 22.83 31.02 6.64
C ASP A 86 22.18 29.86 5.92
N TRP A 87 22.75 28.65 5.99
CA TRP A 87 22.15 27.48 5.37
C TRP A 87 20.76 27.18 5.93
N TYR A 88 20.55 27.48 7.24
CA TYR A 88 19.26 27.24 7.90
C TYR A 88 18.20 28.21 7.37
N VAL A 89 18.54 29.48 7.29
CA VAL A 89 17.67 30.53 6.70
C VAL A 89 17.31 30.18 5.26
N LYS A 90 18.31 29.83 4.45
CA LYS A 90 18.10 29.42 3.04
C LYS A 90 17.26 28.14 2.91
N SER A 91 17.39 27.21 3.83
CA SER A 91 16.53 26.02 3.87
C SER A 91 15.07 26.39 4.15
N CYS A 92 14.83 27.28 5.13
CA CYS A 92 13.49 27.79 5.43
C CYS A 92 12.84 28.51 4.23
N GLU A 93 13.62 29.23 3.43
CA GLU A 93 13.15 29.96 2.24
C GLU A 93 12.68 29.05 1.11
N LYS A 94 13.15 27.81 1.06
CA LYS A 94 12.75 26.83 0.04
C LYS A 94 11.46 26.09 0.38
N ILE A 95 11.13 25.92 1.67
CA ILE A 95 10.03 25.09 2.14
C ILE A 95 8.68 25.68 1.78
N LYS A 96 7.91 24.97 0.97
CA LYS A 96 6.55 25.38 0.58
C LYS A 96 5.45 24.82 1.48
N TYR A 97 5.67 23.64 2.05
CA TYR A 97 4.77 23.03 3.03
C TYR A 97 5.50 22.00 3.90
N MET A 98 5.18 21.98 5.18
CA MET A 98 5.75 20.99 6.10
C MET A 98 4.75 20.51 7.14
N PHE A 99 4.88 19.23 7.46
CA PHE A 99 4.02 18.55 8.44
C PHE A 99 4.56 18.65 9.88
N PRO A 100 3.70 18.48 10.89
CA PRO A 100 4.16 18.41 12.27
C PRO A 100 4.85 17.07 12.58
N LYS A 101 5.72 17.07 13.59
CA LYS A 101 6.37 15.86 14.10
C LYS A 101 5.34 14.80 14.57
N ALA A 102 4.23 15.24 15.15
CA ALA A 102 3.14 14.36 15.57
C ALA A 102 2.53 13.56 14.41
N HIS A 103 2.40 14.18 13.24
CA HIS A 103 1.94 13.48 12.01
C HIS A 103 2.93 12.37 11.62
N ALA A 104 4.22 12.68 11.54
CA ALA A 104 5.25 11.69 11.23
C ALA A 104 5.28 10.56 12.27
N ALA A 105 5.17 10.89 13.56
CA ALA A 105 5.16 9.90 14.63
C ALA A 105 3.95 8.95 14.51
N ALA A 106 2.75 9.46 14.21
CA ALA A 106 1.55 8.64 14.03
C ALA A 106 1.70 7.66 12.87
N TYR A 107 2.15 8.12 11.70
CA TYR A 107 2.35 7.25 10.54
C TYR A 107 3.45 6.20 10.76
N VAL A 108 4.58 6.61 11.32
CA VAL A 108 5.69 5.69 11.62
C VAL A 108 5.27 4.65 12.66
N THR A 109 4.53 5.03 13.70
CA THR A 109 3.99 4.06 14.67
C THR A 109 3.11 3.02 14.01
N ASN A 110 2.21 3.42 13.10
CA ASN A 110 1.37 2.48 12.37
C ASN A 110 2.19 1.60 11.41
N ALA A 111 3.20 2.16 10.74
CA ALA A 111 4.10 1.39 9.88
C ALA A 111 4.84 0.30 10.68
N PHE A 112 5.35 0.61 11.88
CA PHE A 112 5.99 -0.38 12.74
C PHE A 112 5.01 -1.44 13.25
N ARG A 113 3.77 -1.08 13.57
CA ARG A 113 2.73 -2.05 13.97
C ARG A 113 2.45 -3.03 12.83
N ILE A 114 2.29 -2.55 11.60
CA ILE A 114 2.06 -3.39 10.42
C ILE A 114 3.30 -4.27 10.15
N ALA A 115 4.49 -3.72 10.24
CA ALA A 115 5.75 -4.46 10.08
C ALA A 115 5.89 -5.57 11.13
N TRP A 116 5.45 -5.34 12.36
CA TRP A 116 5.44 -6.36 13.40
C TRP A 116 4.60 -7.58 12.98
N PHE A 117 3.38 -7.37 12.46
CA PHE A 117 2.55 -8.47 11.94
C PHE A 117 3.24 -9.19 10.78
N LYS A 118 3.86 -8.44 9.86
CA LYS A 118 4.58 -9.01 8.72
C LYS A 118 5.74 -9.91 9.14
N VAL A 119 6.40 -9.59 10.25
CA VAL A 119 7.53 -10.38 10.78
C VAL A 119 7.04 -11.57 11.60
N HIS A 120 6.09 -11.36 12.52
CA HIS A 120 5.72 -12.36 13.52
C HIS A 120 4.51 -13.22 13.14
N ILE A 121 3.60 -12.71 12.32
CA ILE A 121 2.40 -13.42 11.85
C ILE A 121 2.22 -13.17 10.33
N PRO A 122 3.21 -13.56 9.51
CA PRO A 122 3.29 -13.17 8.10
C PRO A 122 2.08 -13.57 7.27
N LEU A 123 1.52 -14.77 7.46
CA LEU A 123 0.34 -15.21 6.70
C LEU A 123 -0.90 -14.36 6.99
N ALA A 124 -1.09 -13.91 8.24
CA ALA A 124 -2.18 -12.99 8.56
C ALA A 124 -1.96 -11.62 7.90
N TYR A 125 -0.71 -11.12 7.85
CA TYR A 125 -0.37 -9.89 7.13
C TYR A 125 -0.70 -10.01 5.64
N TYR A 126 -0.25 -11.08 4.97
CA TYR A 126 -0.52 -11.28 3.54
C TYR A 126 -2.00 -11.49 3.25
N ALA A 127 -2.71 -12.27 4.08
CA ALA A 127 -4.16 -12.45 3.95
C ALA A 127 -4.92 -11.11 4.03
N ALA A 128 -4.56 -10.25 4.97
CA ALA A 128 -5.14 -8.92 5.12
C ALA A 128 -4.78 -8.00 3.94
N TYR A 129 -3.51 -8.01 3.50
CA TYR A 129 -3.05 -7.22 2.36
C TYR A 129 -3.83 -7.58 1.09
N TYR A 130 -3.85 -8.85 0.71
CA TYR A 130 -4.55 -9.29 -0.50
C TYR A 130 -6.08 -9.14 -0.42
N SER A 131 -6.67 -9.22 0.78
CA SER A 131 -8.12 -9.03 0.93
C SER A 131 -8.57 -7.57 0.89
N ILE A 132 -7.69 -6.61 1.24
CA ILE A 132 -8.09 -5.22 1.51
C ILE A 132 -7.34 -4.22 0.62
N ARG A 133 -6.06 -4.47 0.33
CA ARG A 133 -5.17 -3.50 -0.33
C ARG A 133 -4.86 -3.83 -1.77
N ALA A 134 -4.76 -5.13 -2.11
CA ALA A 134 -4.50 -5.57 -3.47
C ALA A 134 -5.61 -5.07 -4.40
N LYS A 135 -5.23 -4.45 -5.52
CA LYS A 135 -6.17 -3.84 -6.48
C LYS A 135 -6.35 -4.69 -7.73
N ALA A 136 -5.35 -5.49 -8.07
CA ALA A 136 -5.30 -6.25 -9.29
C ALA A 136 -4.83 -7.69 -9.08
N PHE A 137 -5.20 -8.29 -7.93
CA PHE A 137 -4.87 -9.70 -7.66
C PHE A 137 -5.56 -10.60 -8.69
N ASP A 138 -4.75 -11.40 -9.37
CA ASP A 138 -5.20 -12.38 -10.37
C ASP A 138 -4.69 -13.77 -9.98
N ALA A 139 -5.63 -14.66 -9.65
CA ALA A 139 -5.31 -16.01 -9.23
C ALA A 139 -4.58 -16.80 -10.35
N GLU A 140 -4.94 -16.61 -11.61
CA GLU A 140 -4.29 -17.34 -12.71
C GLU A 140 -2.78 -17.07 -12.77
N VAL A 141 -2.37 -15.83 -12.52
CA VAL A 141 -0.97 -15.43 -12.54
C VAL A 141 -0.29 -15.73 -11.21
N MET A 142 -0.92 -15.38 -10.10
CA MET A 142 -0.24 -15.20 -8.81
C MET A 142 -0.14 -16.47 -7.97
N ILE A 143 -1.07 -17.44 -8.12
CA ILE A 143 -1.04 -18.65 -7.30
C ILE A 143 -0.26 -19.82 -7.91
N ASN A 144 0.17 -19.70 -9.16
CA ASN A 144 0.79 -20.77 -9.93
C ASN A 144 2.33 -20.78 -9.86
N GLY A 145 2.89 -20.21 -8.80
CA GLY A 145 4.30 -20.31 -8.48
C GLY A 145 5.12 -19.07 -8.89
N LYS A 146 6.30 -19.02 -8.29
CA LYS A 146 7.23 -17.89 -8.35
C LYS A 146 7.66 -17.53 -9.77
N GLU A 147 7.90 -18.51 -10.63
CA GLU A 147 8.38 -18.26 -11.99
C GLU A 147 7.31 -17.56 -12.85
N LYS A 148 6.03 -17.93 -12.71
CA LYS A 148 4.94 -17.27 -13.43
C LYS A 148 4.81 -15.80 -13.01
N VAL A 149 4.98 -15.52 -11.71
CA VAL A 149 5.01 -14.16 -11.16
C VAL A 149 6.16 -13.34 -11.75
N LYS A 150 7.39 -13.87 -11.75
CA LYS A 150 8.56 -13.19 -12.31
C LYS A 150 8.42 -12.90 -13.79
N ASN A 151 7.87 -13.85 -14.55
CA ASN A 151 7.65 -13.65 -15.99
C ASN A 151 6.62 -12.55 -16.24
N LYS A 152 5.55 -12.48 -15.47
CA LYS A 152 4.55 -11.42 -15.59
C LYS A 152 5.11 -10.04 -15.19
N MET A 153 5.94 -9.97 -14.18
CA MET A 153 6.63 -8.72 -13.81
C MET A 153 7.50 -8.21 -14.96
N LYS A 154 8.33 -9.09 -15.56
CA LYS A 154 9.16 -8.74 -16.73
C LYS A 154 8.33 -8.28 -17.94
N GLU A 155 7.19 -8.93 -18.19
CA GLU A 155 6.27 -8.53 -19.26
C GLU A 155 5.79 -7.09 -19.04
N ILE A 156 5.36 -6.75 -17.82
CA ILE A 156 4.90 -5.39 -17.49
C ILE A 156 6.06 -4.38 -17.57
N GLU A 157 7.25 -4.72 -17.10
CA GLU A 157 8.45 -3.87 -17.22
C GLU A 157 8.79 -3.55 -18.69
N MET A 158 8.67 -4.53 -19.57
CA MET A 158 8.92 -4.34 -21.02
C MET A 158 7.91 -3.40 -21.68
N MET A 159 6.70 -3.25 -21.12
CA MET A 159 5.71 -2.28 -21.62
C MET A 159 6.15 -0.83 -21.38
N GLY A 160 6.99 -0.58 -20.37
CA GLY A 160 7.50 0.75 -20.06
C GLY A 160 6.38 1.80 -19.90
N ASN A 161 6.45 2.85 -20.71
CA ASN A 161 5.45 3.92 -20.70
C ASN A 161 4.07 3.48 -21.24
N ASN A 162 3.96 2.33 -21.92
CA ASN A 162 2.71 1.79 -22.44
C ASN A 162 1.95 0.96 -21.40
N ALA A 163 2.53 0.68 -20.22
CA ALA A 163 1.86 -0.01 -19.14
C ALA A 163 0.65 0.81 -18.64
N THR A 164 -0.51 0.15 -18.64
CA THR A 164 -1.76 0.76 -18.16
C THR A 164 -1.73 0.96 -16.64
N PRO A 165 -2.63 1.79 -16.07
CA PRO A 165 -2.78 1.88 -14.62
C PRO A 165 -3.06 0.52 -13.95
N LYS A 166 -3.82 -0.36 -14.62
CA LYS A 166 -4.09 -1.72 -14.13
C LYS A 166 -2.82 -2.59 -14.12
N ASP A 167 -1.97 -2.48 -15.13
CA ASP A 167 -0.69 -3.20 -15.16
C ASP A 167 0.24 -2.75 -14.04
N LYS A 168 0.26 -1.46 -13.73
CA LYS A 168 1.04 -0.90 -12.61
C LYS A 168 0.49 -1.38 -11.26
N ASP A 169 -0.82 -1.35 -11.06
CA ASP A 169 -1.45 -1.89 -9.86
C ASP A 169 -1.18 -3.40 -9.72
N MET A 170 -1.17 -4.15 -10.83
CA MET A 170 -0.80 -5.57 -10.85
C MET A 170 0.68 -5.79 -10.50
N TYR A 171 1.57 -4.94 -11.00
CA TYR A 171 2.99 -5.02 -10.68
C TYR A 171 3.25 -4.83 -9.18
N ASP A 172 2.61 -3.83 -8.56
CA ASP A 172 2.69 -3.60 -7.12
C ASP A 172 2.23 -4.84 -6.32
N ASP A 173 1.14 -5.48 -6.75
CA ASP A 173 0.64 -6.70 -6.11
C ASP A 173 1.59 -7.90 -6.34
N LEU A 174 2.19 -8.02 -7.54
CA LEU A 174 3.17 -9.06 -7.88
C LEU A 174 4.45 -8.97 -7.03
N GLU A 175 4.94 -7.77 -6.70
CA GLU A 175 6.09 -7.59 -5.81
C GLU A 175 5.83 -8.22 -4.42
N ILE A 176 4.63 -8.01 -3.86
CA ILE A 176 4.26 -8.59 -2.57
C ILE A 176 4.06 -10.11 -2.65
N VAL A 177 3.52 -10.60 -3.77
CA VAL A 177 3.39 -12.04 -4.04
C VAL A 177 4.77 -12.69 -4.17
N LEU A 178 5.69 -12.06 -4.90
CA LEU A 178 7.06 -12.56 -5.05
C LEU A 178 7.77 -12.61 -3.71
N GLU A 179 7.67 -11.55 -2.90
CA GLU A 179 8.24 -11.53 -1.55
C GLU A 179 7.67 -12.68 -0.69
N MET A 180 6.36 -12.91 -0.74
CA MET A 180 5.71 -14.01 -0.01
C MET A 180 6.30 -15.38 -0.41
N TYR A 181 6.50 -15.62 -1.71
CA TYR A 181 7.13 -16.84 -2.22
C TYR A 181 8.61 -16.95 -1.81
N GLU A 182 9.37 -15.85 -1.86
CA GLU A 182 10.79 -15.85 -1.44
C GLU A 182 10.95 -16.13 0.06
N ARG A 183 9.94 -15.84 0.86
CA ARG A 183 9.87 -16.18 2.28
C ARG A 183 9.39 -17.63 2.54
N GLY A 184 9.15 -18.43 1.49
CA GLY A 184 8.76 -19.84 1.59
C GLY A 184 7.26 -20.08 1.77
N PHE A 185 6.42 -19.04 1.76
CA PHE A 185 4.97 -19.19 1.83
C PHE A 185 4.39 -19.49 0.44
N ARG A 186 3.20 -20.07 0.42
CA ARG A 186 2.53 -20.49 -0.82
C ARG A 186 1.04 -20.18 -0.80
N PHE A 187 0.45 -20.19 -1.99
CA PHE A 187 -0.99 -20.23 -2.14
C PHE A 187 -1.49 -21.67 -2.29
N LEU A 188 -2.72 -21.89 -1.83
CA LEU A 188 -3.53 -23.05 -2.17
C LEU A 188 -4.37 -22.73 -3.42
N PRO A 189 -4.83 -23.74 -4.16
CA PRO A 189 -5.77 -23.50 -5.26
C PRO A 189 -7.08 -22.89 -4.74
N VAL A 190 -7.77 -22.15 -5.60
CA VAL A 190 -9.15 -21.74 -5.32
C VAL A 190 -10.01 -22.99 -5.22
N ASP A 191 -10.94 -23.02 -4.27
CA ASP A 191 -11.76 -24.19 -3.98
C ASP A 191 -13.22 -23.77 -3.78
N LEU A 192 -14.15 -24.47 -4.45
CA LEU A 192 -15.57 -24.14 -4.42
C LEU A 192 -16.15 -24.10 -3.00
N TYR A 193 -15.70 -24.99 -2.12
CA TYR A 193 -16.24 -25.18 -0.77
C TYR A 193 -15.43 -24.49 0.32
N LYS A 194 -14.10 -24.40 0.18
CA LYS A 194 -13.18 -23.88 1.20
C LYS A 194 -12.90 -22.38 1.04
N SER A 195 -12.83 -21.87 -0.22
CA SER A 195 -12.55 -20.46 -0.47
C SER A 195 -13.68 -19.57 0.03
N HIS A 196 -13.35 -18.48 0.69
CA HIS A 196 -14.32 -17.42 1.00
C HIS A 196 -14.69 -16.67 -0.28
N ALA A 197 -15.82 -15.98 -0.31
CA ALA A 197 -16.21 -15.20 -1.47
C ALA A 197 -15.17 -14.12 -1.85
N THR A 198 -14.66 -13.37 -0.85
CA THR A 198 -13.86 -12.15 -1.05
C THR A 198 -12.61 -12.03 -0.20
N LYS A 199 -12.38 -12.94 0.77
CA LYS A 199 -11.27 -12.82 1.73
C LYS A 199 -10.31 -13.99 1.60
N PHE A 200 -9.03 -13.72 1.64
CA PHE A 200 -8.01 -14.75 1.79
C PHE A 200 -8.09 -15.43 3.16
N LYS A 201 -7.92 -16.73 3.19
CA LYS A 201 -7.90 -17.53 4.42
C LYS A 201 -6.51 -18.10 4.65
N VAL A 202 -6.08 -18.11 5.91
CA VAL A 202 -4.89 -18.86 6.34
C VAL A 202 -5.28 -20.30 6.59
N GLU A 203 -4.62 -21.24 5.91
CA GLU A 203 -4.82 -22.69 6.10
C GLU A 203 -3.44 -23.33 6.29
N GLY A 204 -3.09 -23.67 7.53
CA GLY A 204 -1.75 -24.14 7.88
C GLY A 204 -0.69 -23.09 7.52
N GLU A 205 0.29 -23.47 6.71
CA GLU A 205 1.38 -22.61 6.25
C GLU A 205 1.13 -22.01 4.85
N ALA A 206 -0.13 -21.85 4.45
CA ALA A 206 -0.49 -21.39 3.13
C ALA A 206 -1.69 -20.44 3.17
N LEU A 207 -1.92 -19.73 2.07
CA LEU A 207 -3.08 -18.87 1.86
C LEU A 207 -4.01 -19.47 0.82
N ARG A 208 -5.30 -19.57 1.14
CA ARG A 208 -6.34 -19.90 0.17
C ARG A 208 -6.93 -18.62 -0.38
N PRO A 209 -6.86 -18.41 -1.70
CA PRO A 209 -7.47 -17.27 -2.36
C PRO A 209 -9.00 -17.34 -2.32
N PRO A 210 -9.69 -16.19 -2.34
CA PRO A 210 -11.14 -16.14 -2.45
C PRO A 210 -11.64 -16.50 -3.85
N LEU A 211 -12.94 -16.75 -3.97
CA LEU A 211 -13.58 -17.03 -5.25
C LEU A 211 -13.44 -15.85 -6.25
N ASN A 212 -13.58 -14.61 -5.77
CA ASN A 212 -13.46 -13.43 -6.62
C ASN A 212 -12.01 -13.07 -7.02
N SER A 213 -11.01 -13.86 -6.59
CA SER A 213 -9.65 -13.76 -7.12
C SER A 213 -9.49 -14.34 -8.52
N ILE A 214 -10.48 -15.11 -8.97
CA ILE A 214 -10.58 -15.58 -10.36
C ILE A 214 -11.01 -14.39 -11.24
N ALA A 215 -10.17 -14.02 -12.20
CA ALA A 215 -10.47 -12.92 -13.12
C ALA A 215 -11.78 -13.19 -13.86
N GLY A 216 -12.71 -12.24 -13.83
CA GLY A 216 -14.04 -12.37 -14.42
C GLY A 216 -15.12 -12.95 -13.48
N LEU A 217 -14.76 -13.51 -12.32
CA LEU A 217 -15.73 -13.95 -11.32
C LEU A 217 -16.00 -12.80 -10.34
N GLY A 218 -17.08 -12.06 -10.57
CA GLY A 218 -17.43 -10.88 -9.79
C GLY A 218 -17.85 -11.21 -8.34
N THR A 219 -17.74 -10.22 -7.47
CA THR A 219 -18.05 -10.35 -6.03
C THR A 219 -19.48 -10.87 -5.78
N VAL A 220 -20.47 -10.41 -6.52
CA VAL A 220 -21.87 -10.84 -6.37
C VAL A 220 -22.04 -12.34 -6.62
N ALA A 221 -21.39 -12.86 -7.67
CA ALA A 221 -21.39 -14.29 -8.00
C ALA A 221 -20.66 -15.10 -6.91
N ALA A 222 -19.49 -14.63 -6.46
CA ALA A 222 -18.74 -15.26 -5.38
C ALA A 222 -19.54 -15.38 -4.07
N GLU A 223 -20.21 -14.28 -3.70
CA GLU A 223 -21.09 -14.27 -2.51
C GLU A 223 -22.34 -15.15 -2.70
N GLY A 224 -22.87 -15.21 -3.91
CA GLY A 224 -23.98 -16.10 -4.28
C GLY A 224 -23.60 -17.58 -4.06
N ILE A 225 -22.43 -17.98 -4.53
CA ILE A 225 -21.88 -19.33 -4.33
C ILE A 225 -21.69 -19.62 -2.83
N GLN A 226 -21.07 -18.71 -2.11
CA GLN A 226 -20.84 -18.89 -0.68
C GLN A 226 -22.17 -19.06 0.09
N ARG A 227 -23.13 -18.17 -0.12
CA ARG A 227 -24.46 -18.26 0.54
C ARG A 227 -25.20 -19.53 0.18
N ALA A 228 -25.11 -19.98 -1.08
CA ALA A 228 -25.79 -21.19 -1.52
C ALA A 228 -25.25 -22.45 -0.82
N ARG A 229 -23.91 -22.59 -0.72
CA ARG A 229 -23.31 -23.75 -0.03
C ARG A 229 -23.52 -23.71 1.49
N GLU A 230 -23.49 -22.49 2.12
CA GLU A 230 -23.74 -22.34 3.56
C GLU A 230 -25.17 -22.71 3.94
N LYS A 231 -26.15 -22.45 3.06
CA LYS A 231 -27.57 -22.77 3.32
C LYS A 231 -27.95 -24.21 3.01
N GLY A 232 -27.39 -24.79 1.94
CA GLY A 232 -27.85 -26.06 1.39
C GLY A 232 -26.74 -27.10 1.23
N GLY A 233 -25.56 -26.89 1.81
CA GLY A 233 -24.44 -27.84 1.72
C GLY A 233 -23.86 -27.96 0.30
N GLU A 234 -23.26 -29.11 0.01
CA GLU A 234 -22.62 -29.39 -1.27
C GLU A 234 -23.61 -29.32 -2.44
N PHE A 235 -23.09 -28.95 -3.60
CA PHE A 235 -23.86 -28.94 -4.85
C PHE A 235 -23.90 -30.33 -5.47
N MET A 236 -25.08 -30.78 -5.86
CA MET A 236 -25.25 -32.09 -6.47
C MET A 236 -24.76 -32.14 -7.93
N SER A 237 -24.77 -31.00 -8.61
CA SER A 237 -24.34 -30.87 -9.99
C SER A 237 -24.03 -29.42 -10.35
N ILE A 238 -23.49 -29.20 -11.55
CA ILE A 238 -23.25 -27.85 -12.09
C ILE A 238 -24.57 -27.09 -12.28
N ASP A 239 -25.64 -27.77 -12.68
CA ASP A 239 -26.96 -27.15 -12.81
C ASP A 239 -27.54 -26.77 -11.43
N ASP A 240 -27.33 -27.58 -10.39
CA ASP A 240 -27.71 -27.25 -9.03
C ASP A 240 -26.94 -26.01 -8.51
N LEU A 241 -25.63 -25.93 -8.80
CA LEU A 241 -24.82 -24.75 -8.51
C LEU A 241 -25.38 -23.50 -9.19
N LYS A 242 -25.70 -23.57 -10.51
CA LYS A 242 -26.25 -22.44 -11.25
C LYS A 242 -27.55 -21.93 -10.64
N ILE A 243 -28.46 -22.84 -10.32
CA ILE A 243 -29.78 -22.51 -9.75
C ILE A 243 -29.64 -21.90 -8.36
N ARG A 244 -28.91 -22.58 -7.46
CA ARG A 244 -28.81 -22.18 -6.06
C ARG A 244 -27.97 -20.93 -5.85
N ALA A 245 -26.85 -20.80 -6.56
CA ALA A 245 -25.96 -19.65 -6.46
C ALA A 245 -26.37 -18.50 -7.38
N LYS A 246 -27.32 -18.70 -8.29
CA LYS A 246 -27.79 -17.73 -9.31
C LYS A 246 -26.63 -17.25 -10.19
N VAL A 247 -25.82 -18.18 -10.68
CA VAL A 247 -24.69 -17.89 -11.56
C VAL A 247 -24.92 -18.44 -12.96
N GLY A 248 -24.34 -17.77 -13.96
CA GLY A 248 -24.47 -18.17 -15.36
C GLY A 248 -23.34 -19.08 -15.84
N ASP A 249 -23.40 -19.46 -17.12
CA ASP A 249 -22.43 -20.33 -17.77
C ASP A 249 -21.00 -19.75 -17.74
N SER A 250 -20.83 -18.46 -17.92
CA SER A 250 -19.52 -17.82 -17.86
C SER A 250 -18.81 -18.07 -16.51
N VAL A 251 -19.54 -18.03 -15.41
CA VAL A 251 -18.96 -18.29 -14.06
C VAL A 251 -18.62 -19.76 -13.91
N THR A 252 -19.47 -20.67 -14.36
CA THR A 252 -19.18 -22.11 -14.28
C THR A 252 -18.00 -22.52 -15.16
N GLU A 253 -17.82 -21.90 -16.33
CA GLU A 253 -16.63 -22.13 -17.16
C GLU A 253 -15.34 -21.65 -16.48
N LEU A 254 -15.35 -20.47 -15.84
CA LEU A 254 -14.21 -20.00 -15.04
C LEU A 254 -13.89 -20.98 -13.90
N LEU A 255 -14.91 -21.46 -13.19
CA LEU A 255 -14.72 -22.43 -12.10
C LEU A 255 -14.16 -23.77 -12.62
N LYS A 256 -14.56 -24.22 -13.83
CA LYS A 256 -13.99 -25.41 -14.48
C LYS A 256 -12.51 -25.20 -14.82
N GLN A 257 -12.14 -24.06 -15.40
CA GLN A 257 -10.76 -23.73 -15.73
C GLN A 257 -9.84 -23.77 -14.47
N PHE A 258 -10.38 -23.34 -13.34
CA PHE A 258 -9.68 -23.40 -12.04
C PHE A 258 -9.84 -24.74 -11.32
N ARG A 259 -10.40 -25.77 -11.99
CA ARG A 259 -10.61 -27.11 -11.46
C ARG A 259 -11.50 -27.16 -10.21
N CYS A 260 -12.27 -26.12 -9.95
CA CYS A 260 -13.17 -26.05 -8.81
C CYS A 260 -14.38 -26.99 -8.91
N LEU A 261 -14.67 -27.51 -10.11
CA LEU A 261 -15.82 -28.38 -10.41
C LEU A 261 -15.38 -29.80 -10.81
N GLU A 262 -14.12 -30.19 -10.53
CA GLU A 262 -13.66 -31.55 -10.84
C GLU A 262 -14.50 -32.60 -10.12
N GLY A 263 -14.95 -33.61 -10.87
CA GLY A 263 -15.79 -34.71 -10.35
C GLY A 263 -17.28 -34.37 -10.21
N MET A 264 -17.70 -33.11 -10.49
CA MET A 264 -19.10 -32.73 -10.42
C MET A 264 -19.83 -33.06 -11.73
N SER A 265 -20.97 -33.75 -11.66
CA SER A 265 -21.82 -34.04 -12.81
C SER A 265 -22.43 -32.77 -13.41
N GLN A 266 -22.76 -32.78 -14.72
CA GLN A 266 -23.40 -31.64 -15.37
C GLN A 266 -24.80 -31.40 -14.81
N SER A 267 -25.60 -32.45 -14.67
CA SER A 267 -27.00 -32.36 -14.24
C SER A 267 -27.31 -33.36 -13.11
N ASN A 268 -28.43 -33.15 -12.41
CA ASN A 268 -28.95 -34.06 -11.40
C ASN A 268 -29.64 -35.29 -12.01
N GLN A 269 -29.78 -35.36 -13.33
CA GLN A 269 -30.37 -36.54 -13.99
C GLN A 269 -29.34 -37.66 -14.04
N MET A 270 -29.64 -38.81 -13.38
CA MET A 270 -28.89 -40.02 -13.63
C MET A 270 -29.11 -40.39 -15.12
N SER A 271 -28.02 -40.49 -15.89
CA SER A 271 -28.08 -41.12 -17.19
C SER A 271 -28.48 -42.58 -17.02
N LEU A 272 -29.61 -42.96 -17.54
CA LEU A 272 -30.06 -44.35 -17.61
C LEU A 272 -29.23 -45.17 -18.60
N PHE A 273 -28.36 -44.50 -19.38
CA PHE A 273 -27.44 -45.07 -20.34
C PHE A 273 -26.07 -44.46 -20.07
N GLY A 274 -25.30 -45.07 -19.21
CA GLY A 274 -23.90 -44.70 -18.87
C GLY A 274 -22.94 -45.05 -19.97
#